data_49f50410a153c81768d509a1ee908bf4
#
_entry.id   49f50410a153c81768d509a1ee908bf4
#
_cell.length_a   1.000
_cell.length_b   1.000
_cell.length_c   1.000
_cell.angle_alpha   90.00
_cell.angle_beta   90.00
_cell.angle_gamma   90.00
#
_symmetry.space_group_name_H-M   'P 1'
#
loop_
_entity.id
_entity.type
_entity.pdbx_description
1 polymer ?
#
loop_
_entity_poly.entity_id
_entity_poly.type
_entity_poly.pdbx_seq_one_letter_code
_entity_poly.pdbx_strand_id
1 'polypeptide(L)'
;MTLNTRNPLIILADTLQKELIVGLKKGDEVAFNELYNAYSKPMYLKVLRMVKNKDVADELVQELFIKLWDNRRKINLEKSFQSFMYTIAQNLVYNYFRKVASDNNMIESLLLRGVDYDPGAEEILLNKEANALLQQAIDQLSPQRKQAFKLCKIEGRSYEEASQIMGVSVATINSHITQSLQTIKIYVLKHQDKTMLIIGVYLGLPVK
;
A
#
# COMPACT_ATOMS: atom_id res chain seq x y z
N MET A 1 6.22 -40.64 -3.23
CA MET A 1 5.71 -39.88 -4.40
C MET A 1 4.25 -39.59 -4.18
N THR A 2 3.91 -38.47 -3.53
CA THR A 2 2.54 -38.06 -3.25
C THR A 2 2.12 -37.07 -4.33
N LEU A 3 1.31 -37.54 -5.28
CA LEU A 3 0.63 -36.72 -6.29
C LEU A 3 -0.34 -35.80 -5.59
N ASN A 4 0.02 -34.50 -5.55
CA ASN A 4 -0.81 -33.42 -5.04
C ASN A 4 -1.91 -33.16 -6.09
N THR A 5 -3.00 -33.90 -6.03
CA THR A 5 -4.18 -33.76 -6.89
C THR A 5 -4.95 -32.51 -6.43
N ARG A 6 -4.53 -31.32 -6.92
CA ARG A 6 -5.38 -30.12 -6.84
C ARG A 6 -6.70 -30.41 -7.53
N ASN A 7 -7.80 -30.02 -6.89
CA ASN A 7 -9.16 -30.16 -7.43
C ASN A 7 -9.20 -29.64 -8.87
N PRO A 8 -9.71 -30.42 -9.86
CA PRO A 8 -9.78 -30.01 -11.27
C PRO A 8 -10.45 -28.65 -11.51
N LEU A 9 -11.44 -28.29 -10.68
CA LEU A 9 -12.10 -26.98 -10.74
C LEU A 9 -11.16 -25.82 -10.37
N ILE A 10 -10.22 -26.04 -9.45
CA ILE A 10 -9.22 -25.03 -9.06
C ILE A 10 -8.21 -24.83 -10.20
N ILE A 11 -7.80 -25.92 -10.85
CA ILE A 11 -6.88 -25.85 -11.99
C ILE A 11 -7.52 -25.12 -13.16
N LEU A 12 -8.79 -25.36 -13.43
CA LEU A 12 -9.55 -24.68 -14.49
C LEU A 12 -9.68 -23.18 -14.21
N ALA A 13 -9.97 -22.80 -12.96
CA ALA A 13 -10.04 -21.41 -12.55
C ALA A 13 -8.68 -20.70 -12.65
N ASP A 14 -7.60 -21.38 -12.25
CA ASP A 14 -6.22 -20.84 -12.36
C ASP A 14 -5.81 -20.67 -13.84
N THR A 15 -6.21 -21.58 -14.71
CA THR A 15 -5.92 -21.52 -16.16
C THR A 15 -6.67 -20.36 -16.81
N LEU A 16 -7.98 -20.26 -16.58
CA LEU A 16 -8.81 -19.17 -17.10
C LEU A 16 -8.30 -17.80 -16.63
N GLN A 17 -7.91 -17.68 -15.37
CA GLN A 17 -7.33 -16.46 -14.84
C GLN A 17 -6.03 -16.07 -15.56
N LYS A 18 -5.16 -17.04 -15.86
CA LYS A 18 -3.91 -16.79 -16.60
C LYS A 18 -4.21 -16.32 -18.02
N GLU A 19 -5.17 -16.91 -18.69
CA GLU A 19 -5.60 -16.50 -20.04
C GLU A 19 -6.11 -15.06 -20.04
N LEU A 20 -6.94 -14.66 -19.08
CA LEU A 20 -7.41 -13.30 -18.92
C LEU A 20 -6.24 -12.31 -18.67
N ILE A 21 -5.26 -12.69 -17.85
CA ILE A 21 -4.09 -11.84 -17.60
C ILE A 21 -3.23 -11.69 -18.86
N VAL A 22 -3.08 -12.75 -19.66
CA VAL A 22 -2.39 -12.69 -20.96
C VAL A 22 -3.14 -11.79 -21.93
N GLY A 23 -4.47 -11.87 -21.98
CA GLY A 23 -5.33 -10.97 -22.75
C GLY A 23 -5.14 -9.52 -22.31
N LEU A 24 -5.23 -9.24 -21.03
CA LEU A 24 -4.99 -7.92 -20.44
C LEU A 24 -3.62 -7.35 -20.88
N LYS A 25 -2.56 -8.14 -20.81
CA LYS A 25 -1.21 -7.68 -21.23
C LYS A 25 -1.17 -7.26 -22.70
N LYS A 26 -1.99 -7.88 -23.55
CA LYS A 26 -2.13 -7.53 -24.97
C LYS A 26 -3.05 -6.32 -25.23
N GLY A 27 -3.77 -5.86 -24.19
CA GLY A 27 -4.72 -4.74 -24.28
C GLY A 27 -6.12 -5.20 -24.68
N ASP A 28 -6.49 -6.45 -24.38
CA ASP A 28 -7.83 -6.98 -24.61
C ASP A 28 -8.78 -6.39 -23.54
N GLU A 29 -9.73 -5.61 -24.01
CA GLU A 29 -10.74 -4.94 -23.16
C GLU A 29 -11.74 -5.95 -22.56
N VAL A 30 -12.04 -7.04 -23.23
CA VAL A 30 -12.92 -8.08 -22.71
C VAL A 30 -12.25 -8.76 -21.52
N ALA A 31 -10.97 -9.13 -21.66
CA ALA A 31 -10.19 -9.70 -20.56
C ALA A 31 -10.06 -8.72 -19.38
N PHE A 32 -9.92 -7.41 -19.65
CA PHE A 32 -9.92 -6.38 -18.61
C PHE A 32 -11.26 -6.33 -17.87
N ASN A 33 -12.39 -6.30 -18.59
CA ASN A 33 -13.72 -6.26 -18.00
C ASN A 33 -14.02 -7.48 -17.12
N GLU A 34 -13.63 -8.68 -17.56
CA GLU A 34 -13.77 -9.91 -16.75
C GLU A 34 -12.93 -9.82 -15.46
N LEU A 35 -11.70 -9.34 -15.53
CA LEU A 35 -10.85 -9.13 -14.35
C LEU A 35 -11.41 -8.02 -13.45
N TYR A 36 -11.97 -6.95 -14.02
CA TYR A 36 -12.65 -5.90 -13.26
C TYR A 36 -13.83 -6.47 -12.47
N ASN A 37 -14.71 -7.24 -13.12
CA ASN A 37 -15.87 -7.86 -12.48
C ASN A 37 -15.45 -8.82 -11.35
N ALA A 38 -14.38 -9.58 -11.56
CA ALA A 38 -13.90 -10.54 -10.56
C ALA A 38 -13.23 -9.85 -9.35
N TYR A 39 -12.53 -8.74 -9.55
CA TYR A 39 -11.65 -8.16 -8.52
C TYR A 39 -12.12 -6.83 -7.94
N SER A 40 -13.03 -6.08 -8.57
CA SER A 40 -13.46 -4.76 -8.10
C SER A 40 -14.03 -4.80 -6.68
N LYS A 41 -14.99 -5.68 -6.42
CA LYS A 41 -15.61 -5.82 -5.10
C LYS A 41 -14.62 -6.29 -4.01
N PRO A 42 -13.81 -7.35 -4.22
CA PRO A 42 -12.78 -7.72 -3.25
C PRO A 42 -11.77 -6.62 -2.96
N MET A 43 -11.32 -5.87 -3.99
CA MET A 43 -10.39 -4.75 -3.80
C MET A 43 -11.05 -3.59 -3.07
N TYR A 44 -12.29 -3.24 -3.42
CA TYR A 44 -13.07 -2.23 -2.71
C TYR A 44 -13.17 -2.53 -1.21
N LEU A 45 -13.55 -3.74 -0.83
CA LEU A 45 -13.65 -4.12 0.57
C LEU A 45 -12.30 -4.03 1.30
N LYS A 46 -11.21 -4.35 0.63
CA LYS A 46 -9.87 -4.19 1.21
C LYS A 46 -9.49 -2.73 1.39
N VAL A 47 -9.67 -1.90 0.34
CA VAL A 47 -9.38 -0.46 0.40
C VAL A 47 -10.26 0.22 1.44
N LEU A 48 -11.57 -0.08 1.46
CA LEU A 48 -12.50 0.47 2.45
C LEU A 48 -12.08 0.19 3.90
N ARG A 49 -11.57 -1.02 4.19
CA ARG A 49 -11.03 -1.33 5.53
C ARG A 49 -9.82 -0.47 5.89
N MET A 50 -9.04 -0.03 4.90
CA MET A 50 -7.85 0.78 5.12
C MET A 50 -8.21 2.26 5.28
N VAL A 51 -9.08 2.81 4.42
CA VAL A 51 -9.40 4.25 4.41
C VAL A 51 -10.64 4.61 5.25
N LYS A 52 -11.50 3.63 5.57
CA LYS A 52 -12.73 3.77 6.36
C LYS A 52 -13.70 4.85 5.84
N ASN A 53 -13.56 5.25 4.59
CA ASN A 53 -14.41 6.20 3.89
C ASN A 53 -14.82 5.59 2.55
N LYS A 54 -16.13 5.55 2.27
CA LYS A 54 -16.69 4.89 1.08
C LYS A 54 -16.31 5.61 -0.21
N ASP A 55 -16.43 6.92 -0.23
CA ASP A 55 -16.17 7.74 -1.42
C ASP A 55 -14.71 7.66 -1.81
N VAL A 56 -13.81 7.78 -0.82
CA VAL A 56 -12.37 7.59 -1.01
C VAL A 56 -12.03 6.17 -1.48
N ALA A 57 -12.70 5.16 -0.94
CA ALA A 57 -12.46 3.78 -1.35
C ALA A 57 -12.88 3.54 -2.81
N ASP A 58 -14.00 4.10 -3.25
CA ASP A 58 -14.47 4.03 -4.63
C ASP A 58 -13.46 4.71 -5.57
N GLU A 59 -13.01 5.92 -5.23
CA GLU A 59 -12.04 6.69 -6.01
C GLU A 59 -10.70 5.94 -6.15
N LEU A 60 -10.16 5.42 -5.06
CA LEU A 60 -8.90 4.68 -5.07
C LEU A 60 -8.99 3.35 -5.82
N VAL A 61 -10.15 2.69 -5.81
CA VAL A 61 -10.35 1.46 -6.59
C VAL A 61 -10.46 1.77 -8.08
N GLN A 62 -11.12 2.85 -8.48
CA GLN A 62 -11.11 3.29 -9.87
C GLN A 62 -9.68 3.60 -10.34
N GLU A 63 -8.90 4.34 -9.55
CA GLU A 63 -7.50 4.64 -9.86
C GLU A 63 -6.64 3.36 -9.92
N LEU A 64 -6.92 2.35 -9.08
CA LEU A 64 -6.25 1.05 -9.13
C LEU A 64 -6.43 0.40 -10.50
N PHE A 65 -7.65 0.36 -11.03
CA PHE A 65 -7.89 -0.28 -12.32
C PHE A 65 -7.33 0.52 -13.49
N ILE A 66 -7.31 1.86 -13.41
CA ILE A 66 -6.59 2.71 -14.38
C ILE A 66 -5.09 2.36 -14.36
N LYS A 67 -4.46 2.34 -13.18
CA LYS A 67 -3.03 1.98 -13.04
C LYS A 67 -2.75 0.53 -13.44
N LEU A 68 -3.68 -0.39 -13.22
CA LEU A 68 -3.59 -1.77 -13.71
C LEU A 68 -3.51 -1.78 -15.23
N TRP A 69 -4.40 -1.06 -15.91
CA TRP A 69 -4.41 -0.95 -17.35
C TRP A 69 -3.13 -0.33 -17.90
N ASP A 70 -2.67 0.78 -17.33
CA ASP A 70 -1.46 1.47 -17.76
C ASP A 70 -0.20 0.60 -17.58
N ASN A 71 -0.14 -0.15 -16.50
CA ASN A 71 0.99 -1.03 -16.18
C ASN A 71 0.81 -2.48 -16.66
N ARG A 72 -0.22 -2.79 -17.46
CA ARG A 72 -0.56 -4.15 -17.88
C ARG A 72 0.60 -4.94 -18.49
N ARG A 73 1.47 -4.24 -19.25
CA ARG A 73 2.65 -4.87 -19.88
C ARG A 73 3.70 -5.33 -18.88
N LYS A 74 3.74 -4.72 -17.68
CA LYS A 74 4.70 -5.04 -16.61
C LYS A 74 4.27 -6.23 -15.75
N ILE A 75 3.06 -6.76 -15.95
CA ILE A 75 2.54 -7.88 -15.16
C ILE A 75 3.41 -9.11 -15.41
N ASN A 76 3.94 -9.69 -14.32
CA ASN A 76 4.70 -10.93 -14.35
C ASN A 76 3.76 -12.12 -14.12
N LEU A 77 3.67 -13.02 -15.11
CA LEU A 77 2.79 -14.20 -15.08
C LEU A 77 3.25 -15.28 -14.08
N GLU A 78 4.52 -15.22 -13.65
CA GLU A 78 5.08 -16.13 -12.63
C GLU A 78 4.72 -15.71 -11.20
N LYS A 79 4.24 -14.47 -11.03
CA LYS A 79 3.85 -13.91 -9.72
C LYS A 79 2.33 -13.85 -9.58
N SER A 80 1.86 -13.85 -8.34
CA SER A 80 0.44 -13.71 -8.04
C SER A 80 -0.10 -12.37 -8.56
N PHE A 81 -1.08 -12.43 -9.46
CA PHE A 81 -1.79 -11.26 -9.98
C PHE A 81 -2.48 -10.47 -8.86
N GLN A 82 -3.09 -11.18 -7.92
CA GLN A 82 -3.72 -10.56 -6.76
C GLN A 82 -2.72 -9.77 -5.91
N SER A 83 -1.50 -10.29 -5.73
CA SER A 83 -0.43 -9.57 -5.02
C SER A 83 0.02 -8.33 -5.78
N PHE A 84 0.05 -8.37 -7.11
CA PHE A 84 0.34 -7.21 -7.94
C PHE A 84 -0.71 -6.10 -7.76
N MET A 85 -1.99 -6.45 -7.88
CA MET A 85 -3.10 -5.51 -7.64
C MET A 85 -3.08 -4.95 -6.22
N TYR A 86 -2.81 -5.80 -5.22
CA TYR A 86 -2.73 -5.37 -3.83
C TYR A 86 -1.58 -4.36 -3.60
N THR A 87 -0.45 -4.55 -4.26
CA THR A 87 0.67 -3.58 -4.21
C THR A 87 0.26 -2.22 -4.78
N ILE A 88 -0.49 -2.20 -5.90
CA ILE A 88 -1.02 -0.95 -6.46
C ILE A 88 -1.97 -0.29 -5.45
N ALA A 89 -2.93 -1.06 -4.89
CA ALA A 89 -3.88 -0.55 -3.91
C ALA A 89 -3.20 0.05 -2.68
N GLN A 90 -2.21 -0.65 -2.12
CA GLN A 90 -1.45 -0.17 -0.96
C GLN A 90 -0.72 1.14 -1.26
N ASN A 91 -0.10 1.26 -2.43
CA ASN A 91 0.60 2.49 -2.82
C ASN A 91 -0.38 3.67 -2.99
N LEU A 92 -1.58 3.42 -3.52
CA LEU A 92 -2.62 4.43 -3.65
C LEU A 92 -3.12 4.90 -2.28
N VAL A 93 -3.45 3.98 -1.39
CA VAL A 93 -3.88 4.28 -0.02
C VAL A 93 -2.79 5.05 0.73
N TYR A 94 -1.53 4.64 0.59
CA TYR A 94 -0.41 5.34 1.18
C TYR A 94 -0.29 6.79 0.66
N ASN A 95 -0.39 6.98 -0.66
CA ASN A 95 -0.33 8.31 -1.27
C ASN A 95 -1.50 9.20 -0.83
N TYR A 96 -2.69 8.62 -0.69
CA TYR A 96 -3.86 9.31 -0.14
C TYR A 96 -3.57 9.84 1.28
N PHE A 97 -3.14 8.97 2.21
CA PHE A 97 -2.84 9.41 3.57
C PHE A 97 -1.68 10.40 3.64
N ARG A 98 -0.67 10.26 2.78
CA ARG A 98 0.42 11.25 2.70
C ARG A 98 -0.10 12.62 2.27
N LYS A 99 -1.02 12.67 1.30
CA LYS A 99 -1.66 13.92 0.87
C LYS A 99 -2.48 14.52 2.01
N VAL A 100 -3.33 13.74 2.66
CA VAL A 100 -4.13 14.19 3.82
C VAL A 100 -3.22 14.72 4.94
N ALA A 101 -2.13 14.01 5.26
CA ALA A 101 -1.18 14.48 6.28
C ALA A 101 -0.46 15.78 5.86
N SER A 102 -0.12 15.94 4.58
CA SER A 102 0.45 17.17 4.04
C SER A 102 -0.56 18.32 4.05
N ASP A 103 -1.80 18.05 3.70
CA ASP A 103 -2.88 19.04 3.72
C ASP A 103 -3.19 19.47 5.16
N ASN A 104 -3.17 18.55 6.13
CA ASN A 104 -3.30 18.87 7.56
C ASN A 104 -2.14 19.73 8.05
N ASN A 105 -0.89 19.47 7.65
CA ASN A 105 0.25 20.33 7.97
C ASN A 105 0.12 21.72 7.31
N MET A 106 -0.48 21.81 6.13
CA MET A 106 -0.78 23.07 5.45
C MET A 106 -1.93 23.80 6.16
N ILE A 107 -2.97 23.08 6.61
CA ILE A 107 -4.06 23.60 7.43
C ILE A 107 -3.50 24.09 8.76
N GLU A 108 -2.64 23.36 9.45
CA GLU A 108 -1.97 23.82 10.67
C GLU A 108 -1.14 25.10 10.44
N SER A 109 -0.46 25.21 9.30
CA SER A 109 0.26 26.44 8.92
C SER A 109 -0.66 27.61 8.55
N LEU A 110 -1.88 27.33 8.06
CA LEU A 110 -2.92 28.32 7.77
C LEU A 110 -3.66 28.75 9.04
N LEU A 111 -3.89 27.83 9.98
CA LEU A 111 -4.47 28.10 11.31
C LEU A 111 -3.57 29.01 12.14
N LEU A 112 -2.24 28.83 12.04
CA LEU A 112 -1.27 29.77 12.61
C LEU A 112 -1.36 31.18 11.99
N ARG A 113 -2.05 31.30 10.84
CA ARG A 113 -2.33 32.58 10.15
C ARG A 113 -3.76 33.13 10.35
N GLY A 114 -4.57 32.51 11.23
CA GLY A 114 -5.84 33.05 11.70
C GLY A 114 -7.09 32.66 10.91
N VAL A 115 -7.14 31.44 10.36
CA VAL A 115 -8.39 30.88 9.78
C VAL A 115 -8.96 29.85 10.77
N ASP A 116 -10.17 30.08 11.28
CA ASP A 116 -10.88 29.22 12.23
C ASP A 116 -11.34 27.90 11.54
N TYR A 117 -10.58 26.83 11.72
CA TYR A 117 -11.01 25.45 11.56
C TYR A 117 -10.60 24.68 12.83
N ASP A 118 -11.57 24.12 13.54
CA ASP A 118 -11.36 23.37 14.78
C ASP A 118 -11.47 21.84 14.51
N PRO A 119 -10.36 21.13 14.19
CA PRO A 119 -10.31 19.68 14.33
C PRO A 119 -10.24 19.41 15.83
N GLY A 120 -11.20 18.71 16.40
CA GLY A 120 -11.28 18.47 17.83
C GLY A 120 -9.92 18.14 18.45
N ALA A 121 -9.58 18.78 19.55
CA ALA A 121 -8.27 18.70 20.22
C ALA A 121 -7.79 17.25 20.45
N GLU A 122 -8.72 16.30 20.55
CA GLU A 122 -8.46 14.88 20.75
C GLU A 122 -7.89 14.19 19.49
N GLU A 123 -8.33 14.60 18.29
CA GLU A 123 -7.84 14.07 17.01
C GLU A 123 -6.42 14.58 16.69
N ILE A 124 -6.13 15.82 17.02
CA ILE A 124 -4.81 16.42 16.87
C ILE A 124 -3.81 15.75 17.83
N LEU A 125 -4.21 15.46 19.05
CA LEU A 125 -3.36 14.79 20.04
C LEU A 125 -3.04 13.35 19.62
N LEU A 126 -4.06 12.58 19.20
CA LEU A 126 -3.89 11.21 18.71
C LEU A 126 -2.96 11.14 17.48
N ASN A 127 -3.08 12.10 16.56
CA ASN A 127 -2.20 12.17 15.38
C ASN A 127 -0.75 12.53 15.76
N LYS A 128 -0.54 13.42 16.75
CA LYS A 128 0.80 13.75 17.25
C LYS A 128 1.47 12.57 17.95
N GLU A 129 0.75 11.85 18.79
CA GLU A 129 1.27 10.66 19.47
C GLU A 129 1.58 9.53 18.48
N ALA A 130 0.70 9.28 17.49
CA ALA A 130 0.92 8.30 16.46
C ALA A 130 2.15 8.62 15.60
N ASN A 131 2.31 9.88 15.21
CA ASN A 131 3.46 10.35 14.44
C ASN A 131 4.76 10.26 15.25
N ALA A 132 4.73 10.62 16.54
CA ALA A 132 5.88 10.50 17.41
C ALA A 132 6.31 9.03 17.60
N LEU A 133 5.37 8.12 17.81
CA LEU A 133 5.64 6.68 17.92
C LEU A 133 6.20 6.10 16.61
N LEU A 134 5.63 6.49 15.48
CA LEU A 134 6.13 6.09 14.16
C LEU A 134 7.55 6.60 13.93
N GLN A 135 7.84 7.85 14.27
CA GLN A 135 9.17 8.41 14.14
C GLN A 135 10.18 7.68 15.02
N GLN A 136 9.82 7.38 16.26
CA GLN A 136 10.64 6.57 17.17
C GLN A 136 10.92 5.17 16.59
N ALA A 137 9.91 4.53 15.99
CA ALA A 137 10.08 3.23 15.34
C ALA A 137 11.02 3.31 14.12
N ILE A 138 10.93 4.37 13.32
CA ILE A 138 11.82 4.62 12.19
C ILE A 138 13.26 4.86 12.66
N ASP A 139 13.44 5.50 13.82
CA ASP A 139 14.75 5.76 14.39
C ASP A 139 15.47 4.49 14.88
N GLN A 140 14.74 3.38 15.09
CA GLN A 140 15.32 2.06 15.37
C GLN A 140 15.91 1.37 14.12
N LEU A 141 15.65 1.89 12.92
CA LEU A 141 16.17 1.31 11.69
C LEU A 141 17.67 1.64 11.53
N SER A 142 18.44 0.68 10.98
CA SER A 142 19.80 0.96 10.56
C SER A 142 19.83 2.04 9.47
N PRO A 143 20.92 2.80 9.30
CA PRO A 143 21.00 3.91 8.36
C PRO A 143 20.56 3.54 6.94
N GLN A 144 21.00 2.38 6.42
CA GLN A 144 20.63 1.92 5.08
C GLN A 144 19.14 1.58 4.96
N ARG A 145 18.57 0.94 5.99
CA ARG A 145 17.13 0.64 6.02
C ARG A 145 16.29 1.90 6.14
N LYS A 146 16.73 2.85 6.97
CA LYS A 146 16.08 4.15 7.14
C LYS A 146 16.07 4.92 5.83
N GLN A 147 17.19 4.93 5.09
CA GLN A 147 17.29 5.57 3.78
C GLN A 147 16.37 4.91 2.75
N ALA A 148 16.40 3.58 2.62
CA ALA A 148 15.51 2.86 1.72
C ALA A 148 14.03 3.10 2.07
N PHE A 149 13.69 3.08 3.36
CA PHE A 149 12.33 3.36 3.84
C PHE A 149 11.90 4.79 3.48
N LYS A 150 12.75 5.79 3.71
CA LYS A 150 12.49 7.19 3.37
C LYS A 150 12.23 7.35 1.87
N LEU A 151 13.14 6.86 1.02
CA LEU A 151 12.99 6.94 -0.43
C LEU A 151 11.69 6.29 -0.93
N CYS A 152 11.42 5.05 -0.51
CA CYS A 152 10.31 4.27 -1.06
C CYS A 152 8.96 4.55 -0.39
N LYS A 153 8.94 4.88 0.92
CA LYS A 153 7.70 5.01 1.69
C LYS A 153 7.35 6.45 2.03
N ILE A 154 8.32 7.34 2.18
CA ILE A 154 8.06 8.75 2.47
C ILE A 154 8.08 9.58 1.18
N GLU A 155 9.08 9.38 0.32
CA GLU A 155 9.24 10.13 -0.92
C GLU A 155 8.51 9.50 -2.13
N GLY A 156 8.01 8.26 -1.99
CA GLY A 156 7.23 7.57 -3.02
C GLY A 156 8.05 7.12 -4.23
N ARG A 157 9.38 6.99 -4.10
CA ARG A 157 10.25 6.49 -5.16
C ARG A 157 9.98 5.02 -5.45
N SER A 158 10.12 4.63 -6.72
CA SER A 158 10.12 3.21 -7.09
C SER A 158 11.34 2.48 -6.50
N TYR A 159 11.27 1.16 -6.44
CA TYR A 159 12.43 0.36 -5.97
C TYR A 159 13.61 0.47 -6.93
N GLU A 160 13.35 0.67 -8.22
CA GLU A 160 14.35 0.91 -9.25
C GLU A 160 15.06 2.25 -9.01
N GLU A 161 14.32 3.35 -8.79
CA GLU A 161 14.88 4.66 -8.48
C GLU A 161 15.67 4.62 -7.17
N ALA A 162 15.13 4.01 -6.13
CA ALA A 162 15.81 3.87 -4.85
C ALA A 162 17.11 3.05 -4.97
N SER A 163 17.11 2.00 -5.82
CA SER A 163 18.30 1.18 -6.09
C SER A 163 19.42 1.99 -6.76
N GLN A 164 19.05 2.85 -7.71
CA GLN A 164 19.99 3.76 -8.37
C GLN A 164 20.58 4.79 -7.39
N ILE A 165 19.72 5.42 -6.58
CA ILE A 165 20.14 6.44 -5.60
C ILE A 165 21.06 5.84 -4.54
N MET A 166 20.76 4.62 -4.06
CA MET A 166 21.53 3.96 -3.00
C MET A 166 22.70 3.12 -3.51
N GLY A 167 22.84 2.92 -4.82
CA GLY A 167 23.90 2.09 -5.41
C GLY A 167 23.80 0.60 -5.04
N VAL A 168 22.58 0.09 -4.81
CA VAL A 168 22.33 -1.31 -4.44
C VAL A 168 21.32 -1.96 -5.38
N SER A 169 21.22 -3.31 -5.36
CA SER A 169 20.23 -4.00 -6.20
C SER A 169 18.78 -3.73 -5.77
N VAL A 170 17.83 -3.84 -6.70
CA VAL A 170 16.39 -3.78 -6.42
C VAL A 170 15.99 -4.85 -5.38
N ALA A 171 16.60 -6.03 -5.42
CA ALA A 171 16.38 -7.08 -4.43
C ALA A 171 16.84 -6.65 -3.03
N THR A 172 17.94 -5.90 -2.93
CA THR A 172 18.44 -5.34 -1.67
C THR A 172 17.47 -4.29 -1.12
N ILE A 173 16.95 -3.40 -1.98
CA ILE A 173 15.90 -2.44 -1.58
C ILE A 173 14.67 -3.16 -1.04
N ASN A 174 14.16 -4.18 -1.74
CA ASN A 174 13.02 -4.96 -1.28
C ASN A 174 13.28 -5.62 0.08
N SER A 175 14.49 -6.16 0.29
CA SER A 175 14.90 -6.72 1.59
C SER A 175 14.93 -5.65 2.68
N HIS A 176 15.50 -4.48 2.42
CA HIS A 176 15.54 -3.37 3.37
C HIS A 176 14.12 -2.92 3.75
N ILE A 177 13.21 -2.76 2.78
CA ILE A 177 11.82 -2.38 3.05
C ILE A 177 11.09 -3.43 3.88
N THR A 178 11.21 -4.72 3.52
CA THR A 178 10.57 -5.82 4.24
C THR A 178 11.01 -5.86 5.71
N GLN A 179 12.32 -5.77 5.94
CA GLN A 179 12.88 -5.78 7.29
C GLN A 179 12.54 -4.50 8.06
N SER A 180 12.49 -3.34 7.41
CA SER A 180 12.07 -2.09 8.03
C SER A 180 10.62 -2.18 8.53
N LEU A 181 9.70 -2.65 7.68
CA LEU A 181 8.30 -2.82 8.06
C LEU A 181 8.14 -3.79 9.23
N GLN A 182 8.92 -4.88 9.25
CA GLN A 182 8.89 -5.83 10.37
C GLN A 182 9.40 -5.20 11.67
N THR A 183 10.51 -4.45 11.62
CA THR A 183 11.07 -3.75 12.79
C THR A 183 10.07 -2.73 13.35
N ILE A 184 9.50 -1.90 12.48
CA ILE A 184 8.50 -0.88 12.84
C ILE A 184 7.27 -1.56 13.45
N LYS A 185 6.76 -2.64 12.84
CA LYS A 185 5.63 -3.41 13.38
C LYS A 185 5.89 -3.90 14.79
N ILE A 186 7.05 -4.52 15.02
CA ILE A 186 7.42 -5.05 16.35
C ILE A 186 7.54 -3.92 17.38
N TYR A 187 8.13 -2.77 16.98
CA TYR A 187 8.28 -1.61 17.87
C TYR A 187 6.92 -1.06 18.29
N VAL A 188 6.03 -0.84 17.32
CA VAL A 188 4.67 -0.33 17.56
C VAL A 188 3.88 -1.29 18.45
N LEU A 189 3.95 -2.62 18.17
CA LEU A 189 3.29 -3.64 19.00
C LEU A 189 3.76 -3.66 20.45
N LYS A 190 5.02 -3.33 20.70
CA LYS A 190 5.59 -3.26 22.07
C LYS A 190 5.14 -2.04 22.86
N HIS A 191 4.80 -0.96 22.18
CA HIS A 191 4.49 0.34 22.80
C HIS A 191 2.99 0.64 22.73
N GLN A 192 2.15 -0.40 22.79
CA GLN A 192 0.70 -0.27 22.66
C GLN A 192 0.07 0.53 23.80
N ASP A 193 -0.53 1.66 23.39
CA ASP A 193 -1.83 2.11 23.88
C ASP A 193 -2.58 2.73 22.68
N LYS A 194 -3.81 2.27 22.40
CA LYS A 194 -4.83 2.79 21.46
C LYS A 194 -4.45 3.22 20.01
N THR A 195 -3.18 3.45 19.69
CA THR A 195 -2.68 4.04 18.45
C THR A 195 -2.46 3.03 17.28
N MET A 196 -2.67 1.74 17.54
CA MET A 196 -2.35 0.64 16.63
C MET A 196 -3.08 0.65 15.30
N LEU A 197 -4.32 1.10 15.28
CA LEU A 197 -5.15 1.11 14.06
C LEU A 197 -4.60 2.08 13.00
N ILE A 198 -4.10 3.23 13.43
CA ILE A 198 -3.63 4.29 12.54
C ILE A 198 -2.30 3.91 11.89
N ILE A 199 -1.36 3.37 12.67
CA ILE A 199 -0.03 2.99 12.16
C ILE A 199 -0.09 1.75 11.27
N GLY A 200 -0.96 0.78 11.58
CA GLY A 200 -1.17 -0.40 10.73
C GLY A 200 -1.66 -0.02 9.33
N VAL A 201 -2.56 0.95 9.23
CA VAL A 201 -3.05 1.52 7.97
C VAL A 201 -1.94 2.29 7.25
N TYR A 202 -1.17 3.13 7.96
CA TYR A 202 -0.06 3.91 7.40
C TYR A 202 1.04 3.05 6.77
N LEU A 203 1.29 1.88 7.33
CA LEU A 203 2.36 0.99 6.87
C LEU A 203 1.88 -0.14 5.95
N GLY A 204 0.57 -0.22 5.69
CA GLY A 204 -0.01 -1.31 4.89
C GLY A 204 0.17 -2.68 5.56
N LEU A 205 0.23 -2.72 6.90
CA LEU A 205 0.37 -3.96 7.65
C LEU A 205 -1.02 -4.61 7.83
N PRO A 206 -1.16 -5.93 7.68
CA PRO A 206 -2.41 -6.60 7.97
C PRO A 206 -2.72 -6.46 9.46
N VAL A 207 -3.76 -5.68 9.76
CA VAL A 207 -4.34 -5.61 11.10
C VAL A 207 -5.19 -6.86 11.27
N LYS A 208 -4.81 -7.73 12.22
CA LYS A 208 -5.63 -8.87 12.63
C LYS A 208 -6.76 -8.42 13.52
#